data_018468ddd8f8d796dd58d76ed6b6e054
#
_entry.id   018468ddd8f8d796dd58d76ed6b6e054
#
_cell.length_a   1.000
_cell.length_b   1.000
_cell.length_c   1.000
_cell.angle_alpha   90.00
_cell.angle_beta   90.00
_cell.angle_gamma   90.00
#
_symmetry.space_group_name_H-M   'P 1'
#
loop_
_entity.id
_entity.type
_entity.pdbx_description
1 polymer ?
#
loop_
_entity_poly.entity_id
_entity_poly.type
_entity_poly.pdbx_seq_one_letter_code
_entity_poly.pdbx_strand_id
1 'polypeptide(L)'
;KASGEIVRNSVSYQCIIRGVDDGYYPALKTIKNKMKFNTKTIHGGQQVDPSTGAVMPPVYHTSTFAQSSPGVHSGYEYSRAANPTRTALENALASIENGARGLAFSSGLAATDCVLRMLKPGDEVIAMDDLYGGTYRMFTRIYQDMGIVFHFVDMNNIEAFQSVITDKTKLVWVETPTNPLMKLADIARIAEITKEKKILFVVDNTFAT
;
A
#
# COMPACT_ATOMS: atom_id res chain seq x y z
N LYS A 1 3.74 -8.80 17.82
CA LYS A 1 2.29 -9.11 17.66
C LYS A 1 1.92 -8.58 16.29
N ALA A 2 1.92 -9.43 15.26
CA ALA A 2 1.47 -9.07 13.92
C ALA A 2 -0.06 -8.90 13.98
N SER A 3 -0.53 -7.67 14.00
CA SER A 3 -1.92 -7.34 13.70
C SER A 3 -2.09 -7.47 12.20
N GLY A 4 -3.11 -8.18 11.74
CA GLY A 4 -3.42 -8.33 10.31
C GLY A 4 -3.46 -6.95 9.65
N GLU A 5 -2.61 -6.76 8.65
CA GLU A 5 -2.39 -5.47 7.99
C GLU A 5 -3.21 -5.40 6.72
N ILE A 6 -3.98 -4.33 6.56
CA ILE A 6 -4.67 -4.02 5.31
C ILE A 6 -3.72 -3.17 4.48
N VAL A 7 -3.28 -3.70 3.35
CA VAL A 7 -2.54 -2.94 2.33
C VAL A 7 -3.56 -2.44 1.32
N ARG A 8 -3.72 -1.13 1.19
CA ARG A 8 -4.56 -0.52 0.15
C ARG A 8 -3.68 0.00 -0.98
N ASN A 9 -4.01 -0.38 -2.18
CA ASN A 9 -3.43 0.17 -3.40
C ASN A 9 -4.48 1.11 -4.00
N SER A 10 -4.27 2.41 -3.95
CA SER A 10 -5.17 3.39 -4.52
C SER A 10 -4.57 4.01 -5.78
N VAL A 11 -5.43 4.46 -6.68
CA VAL A 11 -5.15 4.98 -8.02
C VAL A 11 -3.88 5.81 -8.09
N SER A 12 -3.14 5.63 -9.15
CA SER A 12 -1.92 6.32 -9.50
C SER A 12 -0.76 6.12 -8.52
N TYR A 13 -0.20 4.90 -8.52
CA TYR A 13 1.20 4.69 -8.11
C TYR A 13 1.46 4.63 -6.60
N GLN A 14 0.52 4.14 -5.78
CA GLN A 14 0.65 4.21 -4.33
C GLN A 14 0.26 2.90 -3.64
N CYS A 15 1.05 2.50 -2.67
CA CYS A 15 0.73 1.43 -1.72
C CYS A 15 0.72 2.02 -0.31
N ILE A 16 -0.34 1.77 0.46
CA ILE A 16 -0.47 2.25 1.84
C ILE A 16 -0.45 1.06 2.77
N ILE A 17 0.55 1.00 3.65
CA ILE A 17 0.70 -0.04 4.64
C ILE A 17 0.17 0.46 5.98
N ARG A 18 -0.73 -0.31 6.61
CA ARG A 18 -1.22 -0.04 7.96
C ARG A 18 -0.58 -1.02 8.95
N GLY A 19 -0.08 -0.52 10.08
CA GLY A 19 0.24 -1.38 11.23
C GLY A 19 1.72 -1.67 11.49
N VAL A 20 2.69 -1.07 10.77
CA VAL A 20 4.12 -1.23 11.08
C VAL A 20 4.61 -0.03 11.89
N ASP A 21 5.00 -0.24 13.15
CA ASP A 21 5.75 0.74 13.96
C ASP A 21 7.20 0.24 14.04
N ASP A 22 8.05 0.67 13.12
CA ASP A 22 9.46 0.26 13.03
C ASP A 22 10.45 1.26 13.66
N GLY A 23 9.93 2.35 14.23
CA GLY A 23 10.79 3.34 14.94
C GLY A 23 11.70 4.17 14.03
N TYR A 24 11.74 3.91 12.73
CA TYR A 24 12.69 4.54 11.79
C TYR A 24 12.32 5.97 11.37
N TYR A 25 11.04 6.41 11.58
CA TYR A 25 10.57 7.75 11.25
C TYR A 25 9.83 8.42 12.41
N PRO A 26 10.53 9.20 13.25
CA PRO A 26 9.94 9.79 14.46
C PRO A 26 8.97 10.95 14.22
N ALA A 27 8.91 11.51 13.00
CA ALA A 27 8.19 12.77 12.74
C ALA A 27 6.65 12.66 12.68
N LEU A 28 6.06 11.49 12.54
CA LEU A 28 4.61 11.33 12.35
C LEU A 28 3.80 11.19 13.66
N LYS A 29 4.44 11.12 14.82
CA LYS A 29 3.74 10.86 16.09
C LYS A 29 2.88 12.04 16.62
N THR A 30 3.11 13.27 16.18
CA THR A 30 2.63 14.45 16.92
C THR A 30 1.31 15.05 16.41
N ILE A 31 0.81 14.72 15.20
CA ILE A 31 -0.38 15.38 14.61
C ILE A 31 -1.57 14.43 14.43
N LYS A 32 -1.51 13.20 14.90
CA LYS A 32 -2.47 12.11 14.60
C LYS A 32 -3.94 12.34 15.03
N ASN A 33 -4.29 13.34 15.84
CA ASN A 33 -5.56 13.19 16.57
C ASN A 33 -6.60 14.32 16.53
N LYS A 34 -6.50 15.35 15.67
CA LYS A 34 -7.54 16.41 15.70
C LYS A 34 -8.04 16.96 14.36
N MET A 35 -7.43 16.60 13.22
CA MET A 35 -7.90 17.13 11.94
C MET A 35 -9.07 16.32 11.39
N LYS A 36 -10.14 17.01 10.99
CA LYS A 36 -11.23 16.43 10.21
C LYS A 36 -10.73 16.02 8.82
N PHE A 37 -11.44 15.10 8.16
CA PHE A 37 -11.04 14.57 6.85
C PHE A 37 -10.73 15.68 5.84
N ASN A 38 -11.64 16.65 5.66
CA ASN A 38 -11.44 17.77 4.71
C ASN A 38 -10.19 18.61 5.02
N THR A 39 -9.81 18.74 6.29
CA THR A 39 -8.57 19.42 6.67
C THR A 39 -7.34 18.55 6.36
N LYS A 40 -7.46 17.23 6.54
CA LYS A 40 -6.40 16.30 6.18
C LYS A 40 -6.10 16.28 4.69
N THR A 41 -7.11 16.42 3.82
CA THR A 41 -6.88 16.44 2.36
C THR A 41 -6.03 17.62 1.90
N ILE A 42 -5.96 18.69 2.70
CA ILE A 42 -5.18 19.89 2.38
C ILE A 42 -3.84 19.90 3.14
N HIS A 43 -3.84 19.53 4.43
CA HIS A 43 -2.71 19.72 5.33
C HIS A 43 -2.15 18.43 5.93
N GLY A 44 -2.81 17.28 5.68
CA GLY A 44 -2.41 16.01 6.28
C GLY A 44 -1.03 15.56 5.82
N GLY A 45 -0.17 15.19 6.79
CA GLY A 45 1.17 14.66 6.49
C GLY A 45 2.19 15.67 5.96
N GLN A 46 1.79 16.92 5.76
CA GLN A 46 2.65 17.99 5.28
C GLN A 46 3.16 18.84 6.46
N GLN A 47 4.37 19.35 6.33
CA GLN A 47 4.98 20.28 7.28
C GLN A 47 5.42 21.54 6.54
N VAL A 48 5.39 22.66 7.25
CA VAL A 48 5.98 23.91 6.78
C VAL A 48 7.47 23.69 6.57
N ASP A 49 8.01 24.15 5.43
CA ASP A 49 9.44 24.06 5.13
C ASP A 49 10.25 24.82 6.18
N PRO A 50 11.17 24.15 6.92
CA PRO A 50 11.88 24.79 8.01
C PRO A 50 12.92 25.82 7.55
N SER A 51 13.35 25.77 6.28
CA SER A 51 14.37 26.66 5.75
C SER A 51 13.80 27.99 5.23
N THR A 52 12.58 27.97 4.70
CA THR A 52 11.96 29.14 4.05
C THR A 52 10.65 29.57 4.69
N GLY A 53 10.02 28.71 5.52
CA GLY A 53 8.67 28.92 6.01
C GLY A 53 7.59 28.69 4.97
N ALA A 54 7.90 28.06 3.82
CA ALA A 54 6.91 27.76 2.78
C ALA A 54 5.83 26.81 3.33
N VAL A 55 4.56 27.22 3.14
CA VAL A 55 3.40 26.45 3.61
C VAL A 55 3.13 25.24 2.72
N MET A 56 3.33 25.40 1.39
CA MET A 56 3.26 24.30 0.43
C MET A 56 4.61 23.61 0.32
N PRO A 57 4.65 22.26 0.24
CA PRO A 57 5.91 21.53 0.10
C PRO A 57 6.70 21.99 -1.13
N PRO A 58 7.97 22.39 -1.01
CA PRO A 58 8.81 22.70 -2.15
C PRO A 58 9.02 21.51 -3.07
N VAL A 59 9.23 21.77 -4.36
CA VAL A 59 9.56 20.74 -5.33
C VAL A 59 11.09 20.63 -5.45
N TYR A 60 11.63 19.46 -5.08
CA TYR A 60 13.06 19.17 -5.12
C TYR A 60 13.42 18.40 -6.39
N HIS A 61 14.03 19.07 -7.37
CA HIS A 61 14.50 18.46 -8.62
C HIS A 61 15.92 17.86 -8.52
N THR A 62 16.59 18.05 -7.38
CA THR A 62 17.95 17.53 -7.19
C THR A 62 18.00 16.02 -7.19
N SER A 63 19.10 15.44 -7.68
CA SER A 63 19.39 14.02 -7.60
C SER A 63 20.17 13.64 -6.34
N THR A 64 21.02 14.53 -5.84
CA THR A 64 21.94 14.29 -4.73
C THR A 64 21.78 15.33 -3.63
N PHE A 65 22.08 14.91 -2.41
CA PHE A 65 22.06 15.77 -1.22
C PHE A 65 23.43 15.75 -0.55
N ALA A 66 23.84 16.89 0.04
CA ALA A 66 25.12 17.01 0.72
C ALA A 66 25.15 16.09 1.96
N GLN A 67 26.30 15.48 2.18
CA GLN A 67 26.61 14.71 3.37
C GLN A 67 27.72 15.40 4.15
N SER A 68 27.66 15.40 5.49
CA SER A 68 28.72 15.96 6.33
C SER A 68 29.98 15.07 6.36
N SER A 69 29.80 13.76 6.15
CA SER A 69 30.84 12.76 5.91
C SER A 69 30.21 11.54 5.23
N PRO A 70 30.99 10.60 4.69
CA PRO A 70 30.43 9.40 4.05
C PRO A 70 29.40 8.67 4.91
N GLY A 71 28.16 8.55 4.42
CA GLY A 71 27.05 7.91 5.13
C GLY A 71 26.37 8.77 6.21
N VAL A 72 26.82 10.02 6.46
CA VAL A 72 26.22 10.93 7.43
C VAL A 72 25.46 12.04 6.70
N HIS A 73 24.14 11.92 6.67
CA HIS A 73 23.23 12.84 5.96
C HIS A 73 22.06 13.30 6.85
N SER A 74 21.36 14.37 6.45
CA SER A 74 20.24 14.97 7.19
C SER A 74 18.87 14.33 6.85
N GLY A 75 18.85 13.05 6.44
CA GLY A 75 17.63 12.31 6.09
C GLY A 75 17.51 11.97 4.60
N TYR A 76 18.23 12.67 3.73
CA TYR A 76 18.26 12.42 2.30
C TYR A 76 19.70 12.34 1.80
N GLU A 77 19.97 11.42 0.89
CA GLU A 77 21.26 11.23 0.24
C GLU A 77 21.15 11.26 -1.28
N TYR A 78 20.14 10.58 -1.82
CA TYR A 78 19.93 10.44 -3.25
C TYR A 78 18.44 10.26 -3.57
N SER A 79 17.92 11.01 -4.57
CA SER A 79 16.50 11.09 -4.89
C SER A 79 15.87 9.75 -5.31
N ARG A 80 16.65 8.82 -5.88
CA ARG A 80 16.14 7.47 -6.19
C ARG A 80 15.77 6.71 -4.90
N ALA A 81 16.55 6.85 -3.85
CA ALA A 81 16.27 6.24 -2.56
C ALA A 81 15.15 7.01 -1.82
N ALA A 82 15.32 8.32 -1.62
CA ALA A 82 14.35 9.19 -0.96
C ALA A 82 14.46 10.63 -1.49
N ASN A 83 13.29 11.29 -1.66
CA ASN A 83 13.20 12.68 -2.10
C ASN A 83 12.13 13.40 -1.27
N PRO A 84 12.38 14.63 -0.77
CA PRO A 84 11.40 15.34 0.06
C PRO A 84 10.04 15.53 -0.59
N THR A 85 9.98 15.77 -1.89
CA THR A 85 8.71 15.92 -2.63
C THR A 85 7.91 14.62 -2.63
N ARG A 86 8.58 13.48 -2.89
CA ARG A 86 7.92 12.16 -2.83
C ARG A 86 7.50 11.83 -1.40
N THR A 87 8.34 12.10 -0.42
CA THR A 87 8.01 11.90 1.00
C THR A 87 6.80 12.71 1.43
N ALA A 88 6.66 13.96 0.97
CA ALA A 88 5.47 14.78 1.25
C ALA A 88 4.19 14.14 0.71
N LEU A 89 4.21 13.60 -0.52
CA LEU A 89 3.10 12.87 -1.11
C LEU A 89 2.76 11.61 -0.29
N GLU A 90 3.76 10.78 0.00
CA GLU A 90 3.60 9.53 0.75
C GLU A 90 3.00 9.78 2.14
N ASN A 91 3.47 10.82 2.84
CA ASN A 91 2.93 11.22 4.14
C ASN A 91 1.49 11.75 4.05
N ALA A 92 1.17 12.56 3.04
CA ALA A 92 -0.18 13.09 2.84
C ALA A 92 -1.19 11.94 2.66
N LEU A 93 -0.85 10.97 1.83
CA LEU A 93 -1.71 9.81 1.57
C LEU A 93 -1.84 8.90 2.78
N ALA A 94 -0.74 8.60 3.47
CA ALA A 94 -0.80 7.87 4.74
C ALA A 94 -1.71 8.58 5.76
N SER A 95 -1.68 9.91 5.82
CA SER A 95 -2.54 10.69 6.71
C SER A 95 -4.01 10.59 6.34
N ILE A 96 -4.36 10.71 5.06
CA ILE A 96 -5.74 10.65 4.56
C ILE A 96 -6.32 9.25 4.82
N GLU A 97 -5.57 8.21 4.51
CA GLU A 97 -5.98 6.81 4.68
C GLU A 97 -5.84 6.28 6.12
N ASN A 98 -5.39 7.11 7.07
CA ASN A 98 -5.02 6.67 8.43
C ASN A 98 -4.04 5.48 8.42
N GLY A 99 -3.19 5.41 7.38
CA GLY A 99 -2.15 4.41 7.23
C GLY A 99 -0.93 4.70 8.09
N ALA A 100 -0.14 3.68 8.37
CA ALA A 100 1.14 3.84 9.05
C ALA A 100 2.19 4.48 8.13
N ARG A 101 2.16 4.12 6.84
CA ARG A 101 3.09 4.59 5.82
C ARG A 101 2.41 4.64 4.43
N GLY A 102 2.81 5.57 3.59
CA GLY A 102 2.54 5.58 2.16
C GLY A 102 3.80 5.27 1.38
N LEU A 103 3.67 4.59 0.25
CA LEU A 103 4.76 4.30 -0.68
C LEU A 103 4.30 4.65 -2.09
N ALA A 104 5.07 5.48 -2.80
CA ALA A 104 4.77 5.87 -4.16
C ALA A 104 5.59 5.05 -5.17
N PHE A 105 4.93 4.53 -6.18
CA PHE A 105 5.50 3.73 -7.26
C PHE A 105 5.27 4.40 -8.62
N SER A 106 6.02 3.99 -9.63
CA SER A 106 5.89 4.49 -11.01
C SER A 106 4.65 3.98 -11.74
N SER A 107 4.01 2.91 -11.23
CA SER A 107 2.74 2.38 -11.75
C SER A 107 2.03 1.52 -10.70
N GLY A 108 0.70 1.31 -10.86
CA GLY A 108 -0.05 0.38 -10.03
C GLY A 108 0.52 -1.03 -10.11
N LEU A 109 0.91 -1.50 -11.30
CA LEU A 109 1.57 -2.81 -11.45
C LEU A 109 2.93 -2.88 -10.74
N ALA A 110 3.69 -1.78 -10.64
CA ALA A 110 4.91 -1.75 -9.84
C ALA A 110 4.62 -1.90 -8.34
N ALA A 111 3.52 -1.33 -7.85
CA ALA A 111 3.05 -1.53 -6.47
C ALA A 111 2.59 -2.98 -6.26
N THR A 112 1.84 -3.55 -7.20
CA THR A 112 1.40 -4.96 -7.19
C THR A 112 2.60 -5.90 -7.15
N ASP A 113 3.59 -5.70 -8.02
CA ASP A 113 4.84 -6.49 -8.05
C ASP A 113 5.57 -6.43 -6.70
N CYS A 114 5.66 -5.25 -6.10
CA CYS A 114 6.29 -5.08 -4.79
C CYS A 114 5.60 -5.92 -3.70
N VAL A 115 4.27 -5.97 -3.69
CA VAL A 115 3.50 -6.80 -2.75
C VAL A 115 3.76 -8.28 -2.99
N LEU A 116 3.69 -8.73 -4.24
CA LEU A 116 3.85 -10.15 -4.59
C LEU A 116 5.25 -10.68 -4.30
N ARG A 117 6.28 -9.82 -4.32
CA ARG A 117 7.66 -10.19 -3.94
C ARG A 117 7.84 -10.59 -2.48
N MET A 118 6.84 -10.37 -1.63
CA MET A 118 6.84 -10.89 -0.25
C MET A 118 6.55 -12.39 -0.18
N LEU A 119 6.02 -12.98 -1.26
CA LEU A 119 5.63 -14.38 -1.34
C LEU A 119 6.80 -15.28 -1.76
N LYS A 120 6.67 -16.55 -1.45
CA LYS A 120 7.65 -17.60 -1.80
C LYS A 120 6.97 -18.69 -2.64
N PRO A 121 7.72 -19.43 -3.47
CA PRO A 121 7.18 -20.60 -4.17
C PRO A 121 6.43 -21.53 -3.22
N GLY A 122 5.21 -21.92 -3.60
CA GLY A 122 4.30 -22.73 -2.78
C GLY A 122 3.34 -21.94 -1.89
N ASP A 123 3.51 -20.61 -1.76
CA ASP A 123 2.50 -19.76 -1.11
C ASP A 123 1.26 -19.63 -2.01
N GLU A 124 0.11 -19.47 -1.37
CA GLU A 124 -1.18 -19.34 -2.04
C GLU A 124 -1.75 -17.94 -1.88
N VAL A 125 -2.32 -17.42 -2.97
CA VAL A 125 -3.02 -16.14 -3.07
C VAL A 125 -4.47 -16.40 -3.42
N ILE A 126 -5.40 -15.87 -2.66
CA ILE A 126 -6.82 -15.83 -3.04
C ILE A 126 -7.10 -14.44 -3.60
N ALA A 127 -7.57 -14.37 -4.84
CA ALA A 127 -7.87 -13.14 -5.55
C ALA A 127 -9.33 -13.08 -5.99
N MET A 128 -9.88 -11.87 -6.14
CA MET A 128 -11.19 -11.71 -6.79
C MET A 128 -11.18 -12.38 -8.17
N ASP A 129 -12.34 -12.92 -8.57
CA ASP A 129 -12.54 -13.55 -9.88
C ASP A 129 -12.61 -12.55 -11.05
N ASP A 130 -12.85 -11.29 -10.75
CA ASP A 130 -12.82 -10.16 -11.68
C ASP A 130 -11.73 -9.17 -11.26
N LEU A 131 -10.73 -8.96 -12.11
CA LEU A 131 -9.54 -8.15 -11.83
C LEU A 131 -9.12 -7.37 -13.07
N TYR A 132 -8.45 -6.25 -12.85
CA TYR A 132 -7.73 -5.56 -13.92
C TYR A 132 -6.84 -6.55 -14.70
N GLY A 133 -6.98 -6.53 -16.03
CA GLY A 133 -6.29 -7.49 -16.90
C GLY A 133 -4.75 -7.47 -16.79
N GLY A 134 -4.15 -6.34 -16.33
CA GLY A 134 -2.73 -6.25 -16.03
C GLY A 134 -2.35 -7.06 -14.80
N THR A 135 -3.13 -6.94 -13.73
CA THR A 135 -2.95 -7.70 -12.48
C THR A 135 -3.14 -9.21 -12.75
N TYR A 136 -4.20 -9.58 -13.45
CA TYR A 136 -4.46 -10.98 -13.84
C TYR A 136 -3.30 -11.58 -14.64
N ARG A 137 -2.79 -10.84 -15.64
CA ARG A 137 -1.63 -11.32 -16.43
C ARG A 137 -0.38 -11.45 -15.58
N MET A 138 -0.12 -10.52 -14.67
CA MET A 138 1.01 -10.60 -13.74
C MET A 138 0.90 -11.85 -12.87
N PHE A 139 -0.27 -12.15 -12.31
CA PHE A 139 -0.52 -13.33 -11.50
C PHE A 139 -0.28 -14.62 -12.29
N THR A 140 -0.92 -14.74 -13.47
CA THR A 140 -1.00 -16.00 -14.24
C THR A 140 0.16 -16.25 -15.19
N ARG A 141 0.95 -15.23 -15.56
CA ARG A 141 2.04 -15.36 -16.53
C ARG A 141 3.42 -15.10 -15.95
N ILE A 142 3.49 -14.59 -14.74
CA ILE A 142 4.77 -14.29 -14.09
C ILE A 142 4.86 -15.05 -12.76
N TYR A 143 3.98 -14.74 -11.83
CA TYR A 143 4.08 -15.27 -10.47
C TYR A 143 3.66 -16.73 -10.35
N GLN A 144 2.71 -17.19 -11.17
CA GLN A 144 2.38 -18.62 -11.24
C GLN A 144 3.56 -19.46 -11.76
N ASP A 145 4.29 -18.94 -12.74
CA ASP A 145 5.52 -19.60 -13.24
C ASP A 145 6.64 -19.57 -12.19
N MET A 146 6.60 -18.63 -11.24
CA MET A 146 7.51 -18.59 -10.08
C MET A 146 7.07 -19.51 -8.93
N GLY A 147 6.00 -20.28 -9.11
CA GLY A 147 5.51 -21.26 -8.13
C GLY A 147 4.53 -20.72 -7.11
N ILE A 148 3.97 -19.53 -7.30
CA ILE A 148 2.86 -19.02 -6.49
C ILE A 148 1.55 -19.60 -7.01
N VAL A 149 0.67 -20.03 -6.12
CA VAL A 149 -0.64 -20.61 -6.48
C VAL A 149 -1.72 -19.55 -6.33
N PHE A 150 -2.55 -19.38 -7.35
CA PHE A 150 -3.64 -18.40 -7.35
C PHE A 150 -5.00 -19.09 -7.41
N HIS A 151 -5.89 -18.69 -6.50
CA HIS A 151 -7.28 -19.08 -6.46
C HIS A 151 -8.15 -17.86 -6.77
N PHE A 152 -8.88 -17.89 -7.88
CA PHE A 152 -9.79 -16.80 -8.25
C PHE A 152 -11.20 -17.14 -7.80
N VAL A 153 -11.79 -16.31 -6.94
CA VAL A 153 -13.05 -16.59 -6.26
C VAL A 153 -13.93 -15.33 -6.23
N ASP A 154 -15.23 -15.51 -6.42
CA ASP A 154 -16.19 -14.45 -6.13
C ASP A 154 -16.27 -14.24 -4.60
N MET A 155 -15.62 -13.21 -4.12
CA MET A 155 -15.56 -12.90 -2.68
C MET A 155 -16.85 -12.27 -2.13
N ASN A 156 -17.89 -12.05 -2.95
CA ASN A 156 -19.23 -11.78 -2.46
C ASN A 156 -19.87 -13.03 -1.85
N ASN A 157 -19.44 -14.20 -2.28
CA ASN A 157 -19.78 -15.45 -1.65
C ASN A 157 -18.74 -15.78 -0.57
N ILE A 158 -19.02 -15.37 0.68
CA ILE A 158 -18.11 -15.55 1.82
C ILE A 158 -17.82 -17.02 2.10
N GLU A 159 -18.78 -17.92 1.91
CA GLU A 159 -18.59 -19.35 2.11
C GLU A 159 -17.61 -19.92 1.07
N ALA A 160 -17.78 -19.57 -0.19
CA ALA A 160 -16.83 -19.93 -1.24
C ALA A 160 -15.44 -19.39 -0.97
N PHE A 161 -15.33 -18.12 -0.57
CA PHE A 161 -14.05 -17.54 -0.16
C PHE A 161 -13.39 -18.29 0.99
N GLN A 162 -14.13 -18.60 2.05
CA GLN A 162 -13.59 -19.32 3.20
C GLN A 162 -13.17 -20.75 2.87
N SER A 163 -13.89 -21.43 1.96
CA SER A 163 -13.61 -22.82 1.59
C SER A 163 -12.28 -23.05 0.89
N VAL A 164 -11.71 -22.01 0.26
CA VAL A 164 -10.42 -22.08 -0.44
C VAL A 164 -9.23 -21.66 0.43
N ILE A 165 -9.46 -21.21 1.66
CA ILE A 165 -8.37 -20.82 2.57
C ILE A 165 -7.68 -22.08 3.09
N THR A 166 -6.36 -22.13 2.93
CA THR A 166 -5.48 -23.19 3.44
C THR A 166 -4.39 -22.63 4.36
N ASP A 167 -3.59 -23.46 4.97
CA ASP A 167 -2.40 -23.06 5.76
C ASP A 167 -1.33 -22.39 4.91
N LYS A 168 -1.36 -22.60 3.58
CA LYS A 168 -0.45 -21.99 2.61
C LYS A 168 -0.95 -20.63 2.12
N THR A 169 -2.19 -20.25 2.40
CA THR A 169 -2.72 -18.95 2.04
C THR A 169 -1.98 -17.84 2.78
N LYS A 170 -1.26 -16.98 2.05
CA LYS A 170 -0.47 -15.87 2.61
C LYS A 170 -1.02 -14.51 2.25
N LEU A 171 -1.79 -14.41 1.17
CA LEU A 171 -2.31 -13.17 0.64
C LEU A 171 -3.76 -13.34 0.18
N VAL A 172 -4.60 -12.36 0.51
CA VAL A 172 -5.92 -12.16 -0.08
C VAL A 172 -5.87 -10.82 -0.83
N TRP A 173 -6.16 -10.86 -2.14
CA TRP A 173 -6.17 -9.71 -3.04
C TRP A 173 -7.61 -9.41 -3.47
N VAL A 174 -8.11 -8.27 -3.03
CA VAL A 174 -9.44 -7.75 -3.41
C VAL A 174 -9.26 -6.53 -4.29
N GLU A 175 -9.88 -6.53 -5.47
CA GLU A 175 -10.11 -5.33 -6.25
C GLU A 175 -11.57 -4.91 -6.07
N THR A 176 -11.83 -3.68 -5.68
CA THR A 176 -13.21 -3.21 -5.49
C THR A 176 -13.30 -1.68 -5.58
N PRO A 177 -14.18 -1.13 -6.46
CA PRO A 177 -14.92 -1.83 -7.51
C PRO A 177 -13.99 -2.54 -8.49
N THR A 178 -14.40 -3.71 -9.02
CA THR A 178 -13.56 -4.49 -9.95
C THR A 178 -13.55 -3.89 -11.36
N ASN A 179 -12.54 -4.24 -12.15
CA ASN A 179 -12.45 -3.88 -13.57
C ASN A 179 -12.44 -5.17 -14.44
N PRO A 180 -13.42 -5.40 -15.35
CA PRO A 180 -14.38 -4.39 -15.85
C PRO A 180 -15.79 -4.47 -15.25
N LEU A 181 -16.14 -5.47 -14.44
CA LEU A 181 -17.53 -5.76 -14.08
C LEU A 181 -18.09 -4.91 -12.95
N MET A 182 -17.26 -4.05 -12.32
CA MET A 182 -17.67 -3.15 -11.23
C MET A 182 -18.29 -3.88 -10.02
N LYS A 183 -17.87 -5.12 -9.77
CA LYS A 183 -18.30 -5.86 -8.58
C LYS A 183 -17.81 -5.15 -7.31
N LEU A 184 -18.61 -5.16 -6.28
CA LEU A 184 -18.25 -4.63 -4.95
C LEU A 184 -17.94 -5.79 -4.00
N ALA A 185 -16.99 -5.60 -3.10
CA ALA A 185 -16.66 -6.56 -2.06
C ALA A 185 -16.86 -5.95 -0.67
N ASP A 186 -17.34 -6.74 0.28
CA ASP A 186 -17.39 -6.35 1.69
C ASP A 186 -15.98 -6.41 2.31
N ILE A 187 -15.25 -5.30 2.16
CA ILE A 187 -13.87 -5.15 2.68
C ILE A 187 -13.82 -5.44 4.19
N ALA A 188 -14.82 -4.99 4.95
CA ALA A 188 -14.83 -5.13 6.41
C ALA A 188 -14.92 -6.61 6.80
N ARG A 189 -15.82 -7.34 6.18
CA ARG A 189 -16.02 -8.76 6.44
C ARG A 189 -14.81 -9.61 6.05
N ILE A 190 -14.23 -9.35 4.88
CA ILE A 190 -13.02 -10.04 4.43
C ILE A 190 -11.84 -9.72 5.37
N ALA A 191 -11.70 -8.46 5.80
CA ALA A 191 -10.66 -8.05 6.73
C ALA A 191 -10.76 -8.75 8.09
N GLU A 192 -11.96 -8.99 8.62
CA GLU A 192 -12.15 -9.76 9.85
C GLU A 192 -11.61 -11.18 9.70
N ILE A 193 -11.98 -11.87 8.62
CA ILE A 193 -11.57 -13.25 8.35
C ILE A 193 -10.04 -13.34 8.16
N THR A 194 -9.47 -12.46 7.33
CA THR A 194 -8.03 -12.48 7.07
C THR A 194 -7.21 -12.14 8.31
N LYS A 195 -7.70 -11.22 9.14
CA LYS A 195 -7.08 -10.87 10.43
C LYS A 195 -7.06 -12.04 11.40
N GLU A 196 -8.18 -12.75 11.55
CA GLU A 196 -8.27 -13.94 12.42
C GLU A 196 -7.27 -15.00 11.98
N LYS A 197 -7.13 -15.22 10.69
CA LYS A 197 -6.23 -16.22 10.09
C LYS A 197 -4.79 -15.71 9.90
N LYS A 198 -4.49 -14.45 10.24
CA LYS A 198 -3.17 -13.80 10.05
C LYS A 198 -2.68 -13.81 8.60
N ILE A 199 -3.58 -13.66 7.66
CA ILE A 199 -3.32 -13.57 6.22
C ILE A 199 -3.16 -12.09 5.85
N LEU A 200 -2.19 -11.77 4.99
CA LEU A 200 -2.03 -10.43 4.44
C LEU A 200 -3.25 -10.09 3.58
N PHE A 201 -3.85 -8.93 3.82
CA PHE A 201 -5.01 -8.46 3.08
C PHE A 201 -4.68 -7.21 2.28
N VAL A 202 -4.84 -7.30 0.97
CA VAL A 202 -4.60 -6.21 0.01
C VAL A 202 -5.93 -5.81 -0.63
N VAL A 203 -6.15 -4.51 -0.71
CA VAL A 203 -7.29 -3.93 -1.42
C VAL A 203 -6.79 -3.03 -2.53
N ASP A 204 -7.04 -3.40 -3.77
CA ASP A 204 -6.91 -2.52 -4.93
C ASP A 204 -8.20 -1.72 -5.09
N ASN A 205 -8.15 -0.46 -4.69
CA ASN A 205 -9.30 0.43 -4.70
C ASN A 205 -9.16 1.51 -5.78
N THR A 206 -8.54 1.16 -6.89
CA THR A 206 -8.23 2.07 -8.01
C THR A 206 -9.46 2.86 -8.48
N PHE A 207 -10.64 2.27 -8.50
CA PHE A 207 -11.86 2.92 -9.02
C PHE A 207 -12.66 3.72 -7.97
N ALA A 208 -12.28 3.70 -6.71
CA ALA A 208 -13.02 4.39 -5.64
C ALA A 208 -12.09 5.02 -4.60
N THR A 209 -11.02 5.63 -5.06
CA THR A 209 -10.06 6.33 -4.20
C THR A 209 -10.64 7.64 -3.65
#